data_8ce4b13e1e1a1cfce228df125f71cfb4
#
_entry.id   8ce4b13e1e1a1cfce228df125f71cfb4
#
_cell.length_a   1.000
_cell.length_b   1.000
_cell.length_c   1.000
_cell.angle_alpha   90.00
_cell.angle_beta   90.00
_cell.angle_gamma   90.00
#
_symmetry.space_group_name_H-M   'P 1'
#
loop_
_entity.id
_entity.type
_entity.pdbx_description
1 polymer ?
#
loop_
_entity_poly.entity_id
_entity_poly.type
_entity_poly.pdbx_seq_one_letter_code
_entity_poly.pdbx_strand_id
1 'polypeptide(L)'
;MKYEGAVSGISDLILLYPFGGKASLCIEMKTPKRKGTSAGRQSESQKAWQQLVETYGSVYRVCHGIFEFVEAVCLYLHIDPQPYIDDVLDKYPIYR
;
A
#
# COMPACT_ATOMS: atom_id res chain seq x y z
N MET A 1 -22.10 -14.74 14.10
CA MET A 1 -21.99 -15.50 12.86
C MET A 1 -20.72 -15.16 12.13
N LYS A 2 -20.02 -16.14 11.68
CA LYS A 2 -18.81 -15.90 10.89
C LYS A 2 -19.18 -15.72 9.43
N TYR A 3 -18.45 -14.86 8.76
CA TYR A 3 -18.61 -14.71 7.32
C TYR A 3 -18.02 -15.91 6.61
N GLU A 4 -18.85 -16.61 5.88
CA GLU A 4 -18.41 -17.66 5.00
C GLU A 4 -17.58 -17.02 3.89
N GLY A 5 -16.38 -17.52 3.69
CA GLY A 5 -15.50 -16.99 2.64
C GLY A 5 -14.73 -15.73 3.00
N ALA A 6 -14.83 -15.25 4.24
CA ALA A 6 -13.98 -14.14 4.68
C ALA A 6 -12.50 -14.58 4.67
N VAL A 7 -11.65 -13.74 4.12
CA VAL A 7 -10.21 -14.02 4.01
C VAL A 7 -9.45 -13.08 4.91
N SER A 8 -8.62 -13.64 5.77
CA SER A 8 -7.75 -12.87 6.65
C SER A 8 -6.57 -12.32 5.86
N GLY A 9 -6.14 -11.11 6.18
CA GLY A 9 -4.94 -10.53 5.59
C GLY A 9 -5.12 -9.86 4.25
N ILE A 10 -6.38 -9.64 3.81
CA ILE A 10 -6.66 -8.88 2.58
C ILE A 10 -6.09 -7.47 2.72
N SER A 11 -5.54 -6.94 1.62
CA SER A 11 -4.99 -5.58 1.57
C SER A 11 -6.01 -4.53 2.00
N ASP A 12 -5.55 -3.47 2.67
CA ASP A 12 -6.41 -2.36 3.10
C ASP A 12 -7.01 -1.62 1.91
N LEU A 13 -6.23 -1.48 0.83
CA LEU A 13 -6.65 -0.80 -0.39
C LEU A 13 -6.27 -1.63 -1.60
N ILE A 14 -7.16 -1.69 -2.58
CA ILE A 14 -6.88 -2.36 -3.85
C ILE A 14 -7.29 -1.43 -4.97
N LEU A 15 -6.33 -1.07 -5.82
CA LEU A 15 -6.59 -0.32 -7.03
C LEU A 15 -6.79 -1.32 -8.16
N LEU A 16 -8.04 -1.49 -8.59
CA LEU A 16 -8.42 -2.43 -9.64
C LEU A 16 -8.24 -1.81 -11.03
N TYR A 17 -7.05 -1.33 -11.31
CA TYR A 17 -6.72 -0.68 -12.57
C TYR A 17 -5.49 -1.37 -13.16
N PRO A 18 -5.66 -2.23 -14.16
CA PRO A 18 -4.52 -2.89 -14.79
C PRO A 18 -3.64 -1.87 -15.49
N PHE A 19 -2.34 -1.91 -15.23
CA PHE A 19 -1.39 -0.96 -15.83
C PHE A 19 0.00 -1.56 -15.87
N GLY A 20 0.74 -1.26 -16.94
CA GLY A 20 2.13 -1.69 -17.06
C GLY A 20 2.31 -3.20 -17.02
N GLY A 21 1.34 -3.97 -17.49
CA GLY A 21 1.40 -5.43 -17.45
C GLY A 21 1.01 -6.02 -16.11
N LYS A 22 0.54 -5.21 -15.17
CA LYS A 22 0.11 -5.66 -13.84
C LYS A 22 -1.41 -5.64 -13.73
N ALA A 23 -1.96 -6.57 -12.95
CA ALA A 23 -3.42 -6.72 -12.83
C ALA A 23 -4.05 -5.69 -11.90
N SER A 24 -3.37 -5.37 -10.81
CA SER A 24 -3.86 -4.43 -9.81
C SER A 24 -2.74 -4.02 -8.87
N LEU A 25 -2.99 -3.01 -8.04
CA LEU A 25 -2.08 -2.61 -6.97
C LEU A 25 -2.77 -2.85 -5.63
N CYS A 26 -2.18 -3.70 -4.82
CA CYS A 26 -2.67 -4.00 -3.47
C CYS A 26 -1.78 -3.29 -2.46
N ILE A 27 -2.37 -2.54 -1.55
CA ILE A 27 -1.64 -1.74 -0.56
C ILE A 27 -2.05 -2.14 0.84
N GLU A 28 -1.06 -2.42 1.67
CA GLU A 28 -1.21 -2.65 3.09
C GLU A 28 -0.67 -1.44 3.83
N MET A 29 -1.52 -0.74 4.59
CA MET A 29 -1.10 0.42 5.35
C MET A 29 -0.62 0.00 6.73
N LYS A 30 0.57 0.47 7.11
CA LYS A 30 1.16 0.18 8.42
C LYS A 30 1.52 1.47 9.14
N THR A 31 1.65 1.37 10.45
CA THR A 31 2.09 2.49 11.27
C THR A 31 3.48 2.94 10.83
N PRO A 32 3.68 4.23 10.61
CA PRO A 32 5.02 4.74 10.29
C PRO A 32 5.99 4.50 11.43
N LYS A 33 7.27 4.29 11.11
CA LYS A 33 8.31 4.17 12.10
C LYS A 33 8.47 5.49 12.82
N ARG A 34 8.52 5.45 14.16
CA ARG A 34 8.72 6.62 15.01
C ARG A 34 9.93 6.41 15.87
N LYS A 35 10.51 7.53 16.35
CA LYS A 35 11.61 7.47 17.31
C LYS A 35 11.20 6.66 18.54
N GLY A 36 11.98 5.66 18.89
CA GLY A 36 11.73 4.81 20.04
C GLY A 36 10.71 3.70 19.81
N THR A 37 10.20 3.55 18.60
CA THR A 37 9.23 2.51 18.26
C THR A 37 9.65 1.76 17.02
N SER A 38 9.09 0.55 16.84
CA SER A 38 9.28 -0.22 15.61
C SER A 38 8.20 0.13 14.61
N ALA A 39 8.53 0.04 13.32
CA ALA A 39 7.52 0.11 12.26
C ALA A 39 6.60 -1.11 12.37
N GLY A 40 5.35 -0.96 11.97
CA GLY A 40 4.41 -2.06 11.91
C GLY A 40 4.88 -3.14 10.95
N ARG A 41 4.61 -4.39 11.29
CA ARG A 41 5.03 -5.55 10.52
C ARG A 41 3.85 -6.24 9.85
N GLN A 42 4.15 -6.89 8.75
CA GLN A 42 3.20 -7.71 8.03
C GLN A 42 2.94 -9.01 8.83
N SER A 43 1.66 -9.38 8.99
CA SER A 43 1.29 -10.65 9.63
C SER A 43 1.48 -11.83 8.68
N GLU A 44 1.40 -13.04 9.21
CA GLU A 44 1.52 -14.24 8.37
C GLU A 44 0.40 -14.32 7.33
N SER A 45 -0.83 -13.95 7.71
CA SER A 45 -1.93 -13.96 6.75
C SER A 45 -1.74 -12.89 5.67
N GLN A 46 -1.14 -11.76 6.01
CA GLN A 46 -0.83 -10.72 5.03
C GLN A 46 0.26 -11.19 4.06
N LYS A 47 1.26 -11.91 4.55
CA LYS A 47 2.29 -12.50 3.68
C LYS A 47 1.70 -13.53 2.72
N ALA A 48 0.77 -14.34 3.20
CA ALA A 48 0.08 -15.31 2.35
C ALA A 48 -0.74 -14.62 1.27
N TRP A 49 -1.45 -13.55 1.62
CA TRP A 49 -2.20 -12.73 0.68
C TRP A 49 -1.28 -12.10 -0.37
N GLN A 50 -0.14 -11.57 0.07
CA GLN A 50 0.86 -11.01 -0.83
C GLN A 50 1.28 -12.05 -1.88
N GLN A 51 1.65 -13.23 -1.42
CA GLN A 51 2.09 -14.29 -2.31
C GLN A 51 1.01 -14.64 -3.34
N LEU A 52 -0.23 -14.72 -2.88
CA LEU A 52 -1.36 -15.03 -3.74
C LEU A 52 -1.55 -13.97 -4.83
N VAL A 53 -1.63 -12.70 -4.46
CA VAL A 53 -1.90 -11.65 -5.45
C VAL A 53 -0.73 -11.44 -6.41
N GLU A 54 0.49 -11.60 -5.93
CA GLU A 54 1.67 -11.51 -6.79
C GLU A 54 1.74 -12.65 -7.79
N THR A 55 1.32 -13.84 -7.37
CA THR A 55 1.23 -15.00 -8.26
C THR A 55 0.29 -14.74 -9.45
N TYR A 56 -0.77 -13.98 -9.22
CA TYR A 56 -1.74 -13.67 -10.28
C TYR A 56 -1.49 -12.32 -10.94
N GLY A 57 -0.31 -11.77 -10.80
CA GLY A 57 0.14 -10.62 -11.57
C GLY A 57 -0.11 -9.26 -10.96
N SER A 58 -0.55 -9.22 -9.70
CA SER A 58 -0.75 -7.95 -9.01
C SER A 58 0.54 -7.47 -8.34
N VAL A 59 0.64 -6.16 -8.12
CA VAL A 59 1.70 -5.56 -7.32
C VAL A 59 1.21 -5.46 -5.88
N TYR A 60 2.07 -5.76 -4.93
CA TYR A 60 1.76 -5.63 -3.51
C TYR A 60 2.78 -4.70 -2.86
N ARG A 61 2.30 -3.75 -2.07
CA ARG A 61 3.17 -2.80 -1.36
C ARG A 61 2.71 -2.64 0.08
N VAL A 62 3.66 -2.61 1.00
CA VAL A 62 3.42 -2.20 2.39
C VAL A 62 3.85 -0.75 2.49
N CYS A 63 2.95 0.11 2.92
CA CYS A 63 3.20 1.55 3.00
C CYS A 63 3.10 2.03 4.44
N HIS A 64 4.15 2.70 4.90
CA HIS A 64 4.25 3.24 6.26
C HIS A 64 4.02 4.76 6.20
N GLY A 65 2.75 5.14 6.01
CA GLY A 65 2.35 6.54 5.97
C GLY A 65 2.02 7.04 4.57
N ILE A 66 1.60 8.31 4.53
CA ILE A 66 1.03 8.92 3.31
C ILE A 66 2.04 9.03 2.17
N PHE A 67 3.31 9.33 2.47
CA PHE A 67 4.30 9.54 1.41
C PHE A 67 4.63 8.23 0.69
N GLU A 68 4.77 7.13 1.45
CA GLU A 68 4.99 5.82 0.83
C GLU A 68 3.78 5.39 0.00
N PHE A 69 2.58 5.73 0.47
CA PHE A 69 1.35 5.47 -0.28
C PHE A 69 1.36 6.22 -1.62
N VAL A 70 1.64 7.52 -1.60
CA VAL A 70 1.71 8.33 -2.82
C VAL A 70 2.76 7.77 -3.78
N GLU A 71 3.94 7.42 -3.26
CA GLU A 71 5.00 6.84 -4.08
C GLU A 71 4.58 5.52 -4.71
N ALA A 72 3.93 4.66 -3.94
CA ALA A 72 3.49 3.35 -4.44
C ALA A 72 2.49 3.48 -5.58
N VAL A 73 1.50 4.37 -5.43
CA VAL A 73 0.50 4.60 -6.48
C VAL A 73 1.14 5.20 -7.72
N CYS A 74 1.99 6.21 -7.55
CA CYS A 74 2.63 6.87 -8.67
C CYS A 74 3.59 5.95 -9.41
N LEU A 75 4.35 5.12 -8.69
CA LEU A 75 5.21 4.12 -9.31
C LEU A 75 4.41 3.12 -10.13
N TYR A 76 3.29 2.67 -9.57
CA TYR A 76 2.42 1.72 -10.28
C TYR A 76 1.91 2.32 -11.59
N LEU A 77 1.55 3.61 -11.58
CA LEU A 77 1.00 4.31 -12.74
C LEU A 77 2.06 4.94 -13.63
N HIS A 78 3.34 4.75 -13.32
CA HIS A 78 4.48 5.31 -14.06
C HIS A 78 4.44 6.84 -14.13
N ILE A 79 4.09 7.50 -13.03
CA ILE A 79 4.09 8.96 -12.93
C ILE A 79 5.00 9.41 -11.80
N ASP A 80 5.52 10.64 -11.95
CA ASP A 80 6.40 11.24 -10.95
C ASP A 80 5.60 11.56 -9.68
N PRO A 81 5.99 11.05 -8.51
CA PRO A 81 5.27 11.32 -7.26
C PRO A 81 5.51 12.73 -6.72
N GLN A 82 6.57 13.42 -7.14
CA GLN A 82 6.98 14.67 -6.51
C GLN A 82 5.91 15.78 -6.49
N PRO A 83 5.17 16.03 -7.58
CA PRO A 83 4.12 17.05 -7.53
C PRO A 83 3.02 16.75 -6.51
N TYR A 84 2.72 15.46 -6.30
CA TYR A 84 1.69 15.05 -5.35
C TYR A 84 2.19 15.13 -3.92
N ILE A 85 3.46 14.80 -3.70
CA ILE A 85 4.11 14.96 -2.40
C ILE A 85 4.14 16.44 -2.02
N ASP A 86 4.50 17.31 -2.94
CA ASP A 86 4.53 18.77 -2.73
C ASP A 86 3.14 19.29 -2.37
N ASP A 87 2.10 18.79 -3.04
CA ASP A 87 0.72 19.18 -2.77
C ASP A 87 0.29 18.78 -1.36
N VAL A 88 0.66 17.58 -0.91
CA VAL A 88 0.37 17.11 0.45
C VAL A 88 1.07 18.02 1.48
N LEU A 89 2.34 18.37 1.24
CA LEU A 89 3.09 19.24 2.13
C LEU A 89 2.51 20.65 2.20
N ASP A 90 1.99 21.16 1.09
CA ASP A 90 1.35 22.47 1.05
C ASP A 90 0.03 22.50 1.82
N LYS A 91 -0.78 21.44 1.65
CA LYS A 91 -2.09 21.36 2.30
C LYS A 91 -1.98 20.95 3.77
N TYR A 92 -0.96 20.19 4.11
CA TYR A 92 -0.79 19.64 5.46
C TYR A 92 0.63 19.87 5.95
N PRO A 93 0.98 21.11 6.33
CA PRO A 93 2.35 21.44 6.74
C PRO A 93 2.90 20.60 7.90
N ILE A 94 2.02 19.94 8.64
CA ILE A 94 2.43 19.07 9.75
C ILE A 94 3.36 17.93 9.29
N TYR A 95 3.35 17.61 8.00
CA TYR A 95 4.22 16.55 7.45
C TYR A 95 5.59 17.07 7.01
N ARG A 96 5.86 18.35 7.14
CA ARG A 96 7.17 18.92 6.81
C ARG A 96 8.24 18.56 7.83
#